data_d6c47bcadb86920cf194dbdaa33f14f5
#
_entry.id   d6c47bcadb86920cf194dbdaa33f14f5
#
_cell.length_a   1.000
_cell.length_b   1.000
_cell.length_c   1.000
_cell.angle_alpha   90.00
_cell.angle_beta   90.00
_cell.angle_gamma   90.00
#
_symmetry.space_group_name_H-M   'P 1'
#
loop_
_entity.id
_entity.type
_entity.pdbx_description
1 polymer ?
#
loop_
_entity_poly.entity_id
_entity_poly.type
_entity_poly.pdbx_seq_one_letter_code
_entity_poly.pdbx_strand_id
1 'polypeptide(L)'
;MKKIAILTSGGDAPGMNACIRACVRSAINSGMEVYGVERGYFGLVNNNIFQMNTHSVCDIVQRGGTILKTARCLEFKFPETRKKAADNLKALGIEGLVVIGGDGSFTGAKFLSDENGINVVGIPGTIDNDLAYTDYTLGFDTAVNTVLWAINNLRDTMTSHDRVSLVKVMGRRCGDIALYSGICGGAEYILVPEIPYDIQAIAEDIKKSKEKGKTSNIIVLAEGAGNEQEIKTIVSVISGADVKVTTLGHI
;
A
#
# COMPACT_ATOMS: atom_id res chain seq x y z
N MET A 1 -20.12 -13.46 20.49
CA MET A 1 -20.00 -12.09 19.91
C MET A 1 -21.19 -11.84 19.01
N LYS A 2 -21.95 -10.77 19.27
CA LYS A 2 -23.18 -10.46 18.53
C LYS A 2 -23.06 -9.22 17.66
N LYS A 3 -22.17 -8.29 18.02
CA LYS A 3 -21.97 -7.03 17.31
C LYS A 3 -20.50 -6.78 17.06
N ILE A 4 -20.17 -6.43 15.82
CA ILE A 4 -18.80 -6.05 15.43
C ILE A 4 -18.80 -4.72 14.68
N ALA A 5 -17.68 -4.01 14.74
CA ALA A 5 -17.42 -2.87 13.89
C ALA A 5 -16.26 -3.15 12.92
N ILE A 6 -16.24 -2.47 11.79
CA ILE A 6 -15.20 -2.56 10.77
C ILE A 6 -14.72 -1.14 10.46
N LEU A 7 -13.41 -0.93 10.44
CA LEU A 7 -12.80 0.32 9.97
C LEU A 7 -11.64 0.05 9.01
N THR A 8 -11.37 1.03 8.17
CA THR A 8 -10.14 1.14 7.38
C THR A 8 -9.30 2.27 7.93
N SER A 9 -7.99 2.09 8.04
CA SER A 9 -7.08 3.07 8.61
C SER A 9 -5.74 3.09 7.87
N GLY A 10 -5.10 4.25 7.82
CA GLY A 10 -3.87 4.46 7.05
C GLY A 10 -4.15 4.89 5.61
N GLY A 11 -3.25 4.57 4.68
CA GLY A 11 -3.48 4.72 3.25
C GLY A 11 -4.51 3.70 2.75
N ASP A 12 -5.25 4.05 1.72
CA ASP A 12 -6.08 3.07 1.04
C ASP A 12 -5.21 2.13 0.19
N ALA A 13 -5.72 0.92 -0.01
CA ALA A 13 -5.07 -0.09 -0.84
C ALA A 13 -6.11 -0.79 -1.71
N PRO A 14 -5.75 -1.22 -2.93
CA PRO A 14 -6.62 -2.02 -3.76
C PRO A 14 -7.09 -3.28 -3.00
N GLY A 15 -8.38 -3.61 -3.11
CA GLY A 15 -8.97 -4.76 -2.41
C GLY A 15 -9.57 -4.45 -1.03
N MET A 16 -9.40 -3.25 -0.46
CA MET A 16 -10.03 -2.89 0.81
C MET A 16 -11.55 -3.00 0.75
N ASN A 17 -12.19 -2.57 -0.34
CA ASN A 17 -13.64 -2.71 -0.51
C ASN A 17 -14.07 -4.17 -0.60
N ALA A 18 -13.33 -5.02 -1.29
CA ALA A 18 -13.59 -6.45 -1.35
C ALA A 18 -13.50 -7.08 0.06
N CYS A 19 -12.50 -6.68 0.84
CA CYS A 19 -12.32 -7.11 2.23
C CYS A 19 -13.48 -6.66 3.13
N ILE A 20 -13.86 -5.38 3.08
CA ILE A 20 -15.03 -4.85 3.81
C ILE A 20 -16.28 -5.68 3.47
N ARG A 21 -16.53 -5.91 2.17
CA ARG A 21 -17.67 -6.70 1.73
C ARG A 21 -17.62 -8.13 2.28
N ALA A 22 -16.48 -8.78 2.23
CA ALA A 22 -16.32 -10.14 2.75
C ALA A 22 -16.61 -10.18 4.25
N CYS A 23 -16.03 -9.27 5.03
CA CYS A 23 -16.25 -9.16 6.47
C CYS A 23 -17.73 -8.93 6.80
N VAL A 24 -18.38 -7.94 6.15
CA VAL A 24 -19.78 -7.60 6.40
C VAL A 24 -20.70 -8.78 6.09
N ARG A 25 -20.55 -9.38 4.91
CA ARG A 25 -21.43 -10.50 4.50
C ARG A 25 -21.21 -11.75 5.34
N SER A 26 -19.96 -12.07 5.65
CA SER A 26 -19.64 -13.23 6.49
C SER A 26 -20.18 -13.06 7.91
N ALA A 27 -20.03 -11.89 8.51
CA ALA A 27 -20.53 -11.60 9.84
C ALA A 27 -22.08 -11.65 9.89
N ILE A 28 -22.78 -11.04 8.92
CA ILE A 28 -24.24 -11.10 8.83
C ILE A 28 -24.72 -12.55 8.64
N ASN A 29 -24.04 -13.33 7.77
CA ASN A 29 -24.38 -14.74 7.58
C ASN A 29 -24.16 -15.59 8.83
N SER A 30 -23.29 -15.15 9.72
CA SER A 30 -23.04 -15.76 11.05
C SER A 30 -23.99 -15.20 12.15
N GLY A 31 -24.99 -14.43 11.77
CA GLY A 31 -25.99 -13.88 12.71
C GLY A 31 -25.50 -12.69 13.53
N MET A 32 -24.45 -11.99 13.10
CA MET A 32 -23.93 -10.81 13.79
C MET A 32 -24.52 -9.52 13.21
N GLU A 33 -24.68 -8.50 14.04
CA GLU A 33 -24.88 -7.13 13.62
C GLU A 33 -23.53 -6.50 13.27
N VAL A 34 -23.48 -5.75 12.16
CA VAL A 34 -22.23 -5.16 11.67
C VAL A 34 -22.37 -3.64 11.59
N TYR A 35 -21.34 -2.96 12.04
CA TYR A 35 -21.21 -1.51 12.01
C TYR A 35 -19.99 -1.08 11.21
N GLY A 36 -20.13 -0.06 10.37
CA GLY A 36 -19.03 0.61 9.70
C GLY A 36 -18.59 1.83 10.48
N VAL A 37 -17.29 2.08 10.56
CA VAL A 37 -16.73 3.30 11.12
C VAL A 37 -16.17 4.12 9.98
N GLU A 38 -16.77 5.27 9.68
CA GLU A 38 -16.30 6.16 8.63
C GLU A 38 -15.06 6.93 9.10
N ARG A 39 -14.03 7.00 8.25
CA ARG A 39 -12.75 7.72 8.51
C ARG A 39 -11.90 7.12 9.63
N GLY A 40 -11.92 5.81 9.79
CA GLY A 40 -11.01 5.08 10.67
C GLY A 40 -11.06 5.51 12.13
N TYR A 41 -9.91 5.62 12.77
CA TYR A 41 -9.84 6.02 14.18
C TYR A 41 -10.39 7.42 14.46
N PHE A 42 -10.25 8.35 13.54
CA PHE A 42 -10.87 9.66 13.66
C PHE A 42 -12.39 9.54 13.82
N GLY A 43 -13.01 8.74 12.96
CA GLY A 43 -14.44 8.48 13.03
C GLY A 43 -14.85 7.73 14.30
N LEU A 44 -14.03 6.80 14.75
CA LEU A 44 -14.27 6.04 15.97
C LEU A 44 -14.32 6.96 17.21
N VAL A 45 -13.39 7.90 17.31
CA VAL A 45 -13.34 8.92 18.39
C VAL A 45 -14.52 9.88 18.32
N ASN A 46 -14.98 10.23 17.12
CA ASN A 46 -16.06 11.18 16.89
C ASN A 46 -17.44 10.52 16.74
N ASN A 47 -17.54 9.21 17.06
CA ASN A 47 -18.77 8.43 16.98
C ASN A 47 -19.42 8.40 15.59
N ASN A 48 -18.60 8.46 14.52
CA ASN A 48 -19.06 8.30 13.14
C ASN A 48 -19.26 6.81 12.82
N ILE A 49 -20.15 6.17 13.55
CA ILE A 49 -20.44 4.73 13.52
C ILE A 49 -21.85 4.53 12.99
N PHE A 50 -22.04 3.68 12.00
CA PHE A 50 -23.34 3.41 11.40
C PHE A 50 -23.55 1.91 11.16
N GLN A 51 -24.77 1.45 11.27
CA GLN A 51 -25.11 0.07 11.01
C GLN A 51 -25.01 -0.26 9.51
N MET A 52 -24.44 -1.40 9.20
CA MET A 52 -24.32 -1.91 7.84
C MET A 52 -25.19 -3.14 7.62
N ASN A 53 -25.63 -3.30 6.38
CA ASN A 53 -26.37 -4.46 5.91
C ASN A 53 -25.78 -4.97 4.59
N THR A 54 -26.38 -5.99 4.00
CA THR A 54 -25.91 -6.58 2.73
C THR A 54 -25.93 -5.60 1.56
N HIS A 55 -26.86 -4.64 1.55
CA HIS A 55 -26.95 -3.60 0.52
C HIS A 55 -25.82 -2.55 0.67
N SER A 56 -25.37 -2.27 1.90
CA SER A 56 -24.29 -1.32 2.16
C SER A 56 -22.99 -1.66 1.43
N VAL A 57 -22.83 -2.92 1.02
CA VAL A 57 -21.63 -3.45 0.36
C VAL A 57 -21.90 -4.03 -1.02
N CYS A 58 -23.00 -3.61 -1.67
CA CYS A 58 -23.29 -3.99 -3.04
C CYS A 58 -22.36 -3.25 -4.00
N ASP A 59 -21.92 -3.94 -5.06
CA ASP A 59 -21.19 -3.39 -6.21
C ASP A 59 -19.89 -2.64 -5.84
N ILE A 60 -19.19 -3.12 -4.79
CA ILE A 60 -17.93 -2.51 -4.32
C ILE A 60 -16.70 -3.42 -4.50
N VAL A 61 -16.86 -4.69 -4.88
CA VAL A 61 -15.75 -5.66 -4.99
C VAL A 61 -14.66 -5.17 -5.93
N GLN A 62 -15.05 -4.62 -7.07
CA GLN A 62 -14.16 -4.16 -8.13
C GLN A 62 -13.70 -2.70 -7.94
N ARG A 63 -14.20 -2.00 -6.92
CA ARG A 63 -13.90 -0.58 -6.70
C ARG A 63 -12.63 -0.40 -5.87
N GLY A 64 -11.70 0.42 -6.37
CA GLY A 64 -10.53 0.86 -5.61
C GLY A 64 -10.92 1.80 -4.45
N GLY A 65 -9.92 2.16 -3.65
CA GLY A 65 -10.12 2.95 -2.45
C GLY A 65 -10.88 2.20 -1.36
N THR A 66 -11.55 2.94 -0.49
CA THR A 66 -12.38 2.37 0.59
C THR A 66 -13.67 3.16 0.78
N ILE A 67 -14.81 2.47 0.83
CA ILE A 67 -16.12 3.09 1.09
C ILE A 67 -16.23 3.67 2.50
N LEU A 68 -15.46 3.13 3.45
CA LEU A 68 -15.41 3.61 4.84
C LEU A 68 -14.51 4.84 4.99
N LYS A 69 -13.78 5.22 3.94
CA LYS A 69 -12.80 6.32 3.96
C LYS A 69 -11.71 6.14 5.02
N THR A 70 -10.67 6.93 4.95
CA THR A 70 -9.62 7.01 5.97
C THR A 70 -9.38 8.47 6.36
N ALA A 71 -8.87 8.68 7.58
CA ALA A 71 -8.38 9.97 8.02
C ALA A 71 -7.24 9.77 9.01
N ARG A 72 -6.29 10.70 9.01
CA ARG A 72 -5.26 10.73 10.05
C ARG A 72 -5.89 11.14 11.38
N CYS A 73 -5.54 10.44 12.46
CA CYS A 73 -5.95 10.72 13.82
C CYS A 73 -4.72 10.74 14.73
N LEU A 74 -4.01 11.86 14.76
CA LEU A 74 -2.79 11.99 15.58
C LEU A 74 -3.10 11.90 17.07
N GLU A 75 -4.28 12.32 17.46
CA GLU A 75 -4.77 12.30 18.85
C GLU A 75 -4.98 10.85 19.37
N PHE A 76 -5.08 9.87 18.49
CA PHE A 76 -5.22 8.46 18.87
C PHE A 76 -3.98 7.90 19.61
N LYS A 77 -2.87 8.64 19.61
CA LYS A 77 -1.68 8.33 20.43
C LYS A 77 -1.92 8.53 21.94
N PHE A 78 -2.93 9.29 22.33
CA PHE A 78 -3.23 9.57 23.73
C PHE A 78 -4.23 8.57 24.31
N PRO A 79 -4.00 8.02 25.54
CA PRO A 79 -4.87 7.04 26.15
C PRO A 79 -6.32 7.51 26.34
N GLU A 80 -6.52 8.79 26.67
CA GLU A 80 -7.84 9.40 26.84
C GLU A 80 -8.67 9.37 25.54
N THR A 81 -8.02 9.58 24.39
CA THR A 81 -8.68 9.50 23.09
C THR A 81 -9.07 8.07 22.74
N ARG A 82 -8.19 7.10 23.04
CA ARG A 82 -8.49 5.68 22.88
C ARG A 82 -9.61 5.22 23.79
N LYS A 83 -9.64 5.71 25.04
CA LYS A 83 -10.73 5.45 25.97
C LYS A 83 -12.06 5.95 25.42
N LYS A 84 -12.10 7.19 24.91
CA LYS A 84 -13.31 7.76 24.26
C LYS A 84 -13.79 6.87 23.09
N ALA A 85 -12.86 6.39 22.26
CA ALA A 85 -13.16 5.48 21.16
C ALA A 85 -13.77 4.15 21.66
N ALA A 86 -13.19 3.58 22.72
CA ALA A 86 -13.70 2.37 23.35
C ALA A 86 -15.09 2.58 23.97
N ASP A 87 -15.31 3.71 24.63
CA ASP A 87 -16.60 4.06 25.23
C ASP A 87 -17.69 4.18 24.14
N ASN A 88 -17.39 4.74 22.97
CA ASN A 88 -18.30 4.79 21.83
C ASN A 88 -18.69 3.38 21.33
N LEU A 89 -17.73 2.44 21.24
CA LEU A 89 -18.02 1.05 20.88
C LEU A 89 -18.90 0.37 21.93
N LYS A 90 -18.57 0.53 23.20
CA LYS A 90 -19.31 -0.07 24.33
C LYS A 90 -20.73 0.47 24.43
N ALA A 91 -20.95 1.77 24.18
CA ALA A 91 -22.27 2.39 24.20
C ALA A 91 -23.23 1.76 23.15
N LEU A 92 -22.68 1.29 22.02
CA LEU A 92 -23.45 0.59 20.98
C LEU A 92 -23.52 -0.94 21.22
N GLY A 93 -22.88 -1.44 22.26
CA GLY A 93 -22.77 -2.86 22.56
C GLY A 93 -21.89 -3.63 21.57
N ILE A 94 -20.96 -2.94 20.91
CA ILE A 94 -20.02 -3.54 19.96
C ILE A 94 -18.92 -4.28 20.75
N GLU A 95 -18.76 -5.56 20.48
CA GLU A 95 -17.90 -6.48 21.22
C GLU A 95 -16.56 -6.74 20.54
N GLY A 96 -16.45 -6.42 19.24
CA GLY A 96 -15.26 -6.65 18.44
C GLY A 96 -15.07 -5.61 17.35
N LEU A 97 -13.80 -5.35 17.03
CA LEU A 97 -13.39 -4.39 15.99
C LEU A 97 -12.49 -5.08 14.97
N VAL A 98 -12.87 -5.01 13.71
CA VAL A 98 -12.02 -5.41 12.59
C VAL A 98 -11.32 -4.17 12.05
N VAL A 99 -9.99 -4.20 12.02
CA VAL A 99 -9.14 -3.10 11.54
C VAL A 99 -8.44 -3.54 10.26
N ILE A 100 -8.74 -2.88 9.15
CA ILE A 100 -8.08 -3.10 7.87
C ILE A 100 -7.08 -1.96 7.66
N GLY A 101 -5.78 -2.28 7.60
CA GLY A 101 -4.74 -1.26 7.46
C GLY A 101 -3.32 -1.80 7.62
N GLY A 102 -2.36 -0.90 7.78
CA GLY A 102 -0.94 -1.21 7.95
C GLY A 102 -0.48 -1.19 9.41
N ASP A 103 0.85 -1.19 9.62
CA ASP A 103 1.52 -1.29 10.92
C ASP A 103 1.03 -0.28 11.96
N GLY A 104 0.95 1.00 11.59
CA GLY A 104 0.45 2.03 12.51
C GLY A 104 -1.00 1.82 12.94
N SER A 105 -1.83 1.24 12.06
CA SER A 105 -3.23 0.91 12.38
C SER A 105 -3.31 -0.25 13.37
N PHE A 106 -2.45 -1.25 13.23
CA PHE A 106 -2.38 -2.39 14.14
C PHE A 106 -1.81 -2.00 15.50
N THR A 107 -0.81 -1.12 15.53
CA THR A 107 -0.30 -0.54 16.77
C THR A 107 -1.41 0.17 17.55
N GLY A 108 -2.22 0.99 16.86
CA GLY A 108 -3.38 1.64 17.47
C GLY A 108 -4.44 0.67 17.96
N ALA A 109 -4.71 -0.40 17.19
CA ALA A 109 -5.63 -1.47 17.55
C ALA A 109 -5.17 -2.23 18.81
N LYS A 110 -3.87 -2.56 18.87
CA LYS A 110 -3.27 -3.22 20.02
C LYS A 110 -3.45 -2.40 21.30
N PHE A 111 -3.10 -1.10 21.28
CA PHE A 111 -3.30 -0.24 22.43
C PHE A 111 -4.78 -0.15 22.84
N LEU A 112 -5.69 -0.06 21.86
CA LEU A 112 -7.13 -0.04 22.16
C LEU A 112 -7.58 -1.33 22.86
N SER A 113 -7.07 -2.48 22.42
CA SER A 113 -7.34 -3.78 23.03
C SER A 113 -6.76 -3.89 24.44
N ASP A 114 -5.46 -3.62 24.58
CA ASP A 114 -4.73 -3.80 25.84
C ASP A 114 -5.25 -2.87 26.96
N GLU A 115 -5.57 -1.62 26.61
CA GLU A 115 -5.98 -0.60 27.58
C GLU A 115 -7.49 -0.65 27.90
N ASN A 116 -8.31 -1.10 26.96
CA ASN A 116 -9.77 -0.93 27.06
C ASN A 116 -10.57 -2.24 26.94
N GLY A 117 -9.89 -3.36 26.67
CA GLY A 117 -10.49 -4.68 26.59
C GLY A 117 -11.40 -4.89 25.36
N ILE A 118 -11.15 -4.17 24.27
CA ILE A 118 -11.86 -4.38 23.01
C ILE A 118 -11.19 -5.54 22.25
N ASN A 119 -11.98 -6.53 21.84
CA ASN A 119 -11.45 -7.58 20.95
C ASN A 119 -11.16 -7.02 19.57
N VAL A 120 -9.94 -7.23 19.08
CA VAL A 120 -9.53 -6.68 17.78
C VAL A 120 -8.99 -7.78 16.87
N VAL A 121 -9.34 -7.71 15.59
CA VAL A 121 -8.76 -8.51 14.52
C VAL A 121 -8.19 -7.56 13.47
N GLY A 122 -6.90 -7.71 13.14
CA GLY A 122 -6.23 -6.96 12.08
C GLY A 122 -6.25 -7.69 10.74
N ILE A 123 -6.51 -6.98 9.66
CA ILE A 123 -6.37 -7.47 8.29
C ILE A 123 -5.36 -6.58 7.57
N PRO A 124 -4.22 -7.14 7.11
CA PRO A 124 -3.16 -6.38 6.45
C PRO A 124 -3.64 -5.73 5.16
N GLY A 125 -3.82 -4.41 5.16
CA GLY A 125 -4.27 -3.61 4.01
C GLY A 125 -3.29 -2.48 3.73
N THR A 126 -2.29 -2.75 2.91
CA THR A 126 -1.25 -1.82 2.44
C THR A 126 -0.61 -2.38 1.17
N ILE A 127 -0.14 -1.51 0.27
CA ILE A 127 0.61 -1.94 -0.91
C ILE A 127 2.09 -2.19 -0.59
N ASP A 128 2.59 -1.70 0.53
CA ASP A 128 4.02 -1.67 0.84
C ASP A 128 4.59 -3.07 1.16
N ASN A 129 3.75 -4.03 1.56
CA ASN A 129 4.10 -5.40 1.98
C ASN A 129 5.12 -5.44 3.13
N ASP A 130 5.12 -4.42 4.00
CA ASP A 130 6.10 -4.17 5.04
C ASP A 130 5.69 -4.71 6.44
N LEU A 131 4.73 -5.64 6.49
CA LEU A 131 4.22 -6.21 7.74
C LEU A 131 4.85 -7.56 8.04
N ALA A 132 5.50 -7.66 9.19
CA ALA A 132 6.08 -8.92 9.67
C ALA A 132 4.99 -10.02 9.81
N TYR A 133 5.41 -11.26 9.54
CA TYR A 133 4.55 -12.46 9.58
C TYR A 133 3.38 -12.45 8.59
N THR A 134 3.48 -11.66 7.52
CA THR A 134 2.50 -11.60 6.44
C THR A 134 3.23 -11.85 5.12
N ASP A 135 2.77 -12.83 4.34
CA ASP A 135 3.38 -13.13 3.02
C ASP A 135 2.95 -12.09 1.98
N TYR A 136 1.64 -11.79 1.94
CA TYR A 136 1.05 -10.81 1.03
C TYR A 136 0.02 -9.94 1.74
N THR A 137 0.19 -8.63 1.63
CA THR A 137 -0.79 -7.66 2.10
C THR A 137 -1.85 -7.38 1.03
N LEU A 138 -3.07 -7.00 1.47
CA LEU A 138 -4.11 -6.54 0.56
C LEU A 138 -3.64 -5.31 -0.23
N GLY A 139 -3.61 -5.46 -1.56
CA GLY A 139 -3.24 -4.40 -2.49
C GLY A 139 -1.84 -4.54 -3.08
N PHE A 140 -0.93 -5.28 -2.44
CA PHE A 140 0.44 -5.46 -2.92
C PHE A 140 0.50 -6.07 -4.32
N ASP A 141 -0.15 -7.22 -4.54
CA ASP A 141 -0.15 -7.89 -5.84
C ASP A 141 -0.78 -7.02 -6.96
N THR A 142 -1.84 -6.28 -6.63
CA THR A 142 -2.46 -5.33 -7.57
C THR A 142 -1.48 -4.19 -7.90
N ALA A 143 -0.75 -3.66 -6.93
CA ALA A 143 0.26 -2.62 -7.17
C ALA A 143 1.38 -3.14 -8.07
N VAL A 144 1.89 -4.36 -7.83
CA VAL A 144 2.89 -5.02 -8.70
C VAL A 144 2.38 -5.15 -10.13
N ASN A 145 1.14 -5.61 -10.32
CA ASN A 145 0.53 -5.75 -11.65
C ASN A 145 0.35 -4.40 -12.36
N THR A 146 0.01 -3.34 -11.63
CA THR A 146 -0.07 -1.98 -12.17
C THR A 146 1.30 -1.49 -12.67
N VAL A 147 2.36 -1.75 -11.89
CA VAL A 147 3.73 -1.41 -12.29
C VAL A 147 4.17 -2.23 -13.51
N LEU A 148 3.85 -3.52 -13.56
CA LEU A 148 4.13 -4.38 -14.72
C LEU A 148 3.46 -3.86 -15.98
N TRP A 149 2.20 -3.47 -15.90
CA TRP A 149 1.51 -2.84 -17.02
C TRP A 149 2.22 -1.57 -17.51
N ALA A 150 2.66 -0.72 -16.58
CA ALA A 150 3.40 0.49 -16.93
C ALA A 150 4.78 0.19 -17.56
N ILE A 151 5.52 -0.78 -17.01
CA ILE A 151 6.82 -1.22 -17.55
C ILE A 151 6.65 -1.73 -19.00
N ASN A 152 5.63 -2.54 -19.27
CA ASN A 152 5.38 -3.05 -20.62
C ASN A 152 5.11 -1.92 -21.61
N ASN A 153 4.25 -0.95 -21.25
CA ASN A 153 4.01 0.21 -22.12
C ASN A 153 5.26 1.08 -22.34
N LEU A 154 6.08 1.26 -21.31
CA LEU A 154 7.33 2.00 -21.40
C LEU A 154 8.35 1.28 -22.30
N ARG A 155 8.42 -0.04 -22.25
CA ARG A 155 9.34 -0.85 -23.06
C ARG A 155 9.15 -0.62 -24.56
N ASP A 156 7.90 -0.57 -25.02
CA ASP A 156 7.59 -0.34 -26.44
C ASP A 156 8.10 1.00 -26.94
N THR A 157 7.94 2.06 -26.15
CA THR A 157 8.42 3.38 -26.55
C THR A 157 9.93 3.54 -26.39
N MET A 158 10.54 2.86 -25.42
CA MET A 158 11.99 2.92 -25.18
C MET A 158 12.79 2.32 -26.33
N THR A 159 12.38 1.15 -26.83
CA THR A 159 13.02 0.50 -27.99
C THR A 159 12.97 1.37 -29.24
N SER A 160 11.94 2.18 -29.38
CA SER A 160 11.80 3.10 -30.53
C SER A 160 12.70 4.33 -30.47
N HIS A 161 13.29 4.64 -29.30
CA HIS A 161 14.01 5.90 -29.07
C HIS A 161 15.39 5.74 -28.44
N ASP A 162 15.91 4.53 -28.28
CA ASP A 162 17.21 4.25 -27.67
C ASP A 162 17.39 4.90 -26.28
N ARG A 163 16.39 4.75 -25.41
CA ARG A 163 16.33 5.43 -24.11
C ARG A 163 16.54 4.48 -22.92
N VAL A 164 16.99 5.07 -21.82
CA VAL A 164 16.94 4.43 -20.50
C VAL A 164 15.68 4.91 -19.77
N SER A 165 14.87 4.00 -19.25
CA SER A 165 13.73 4.34 -18.41
C SER A 165 14.07 4.10 -16.94
N LEU A 166 13.90 5.13 -16.12
CA LEU A 166 13.95 5.05 -14.67
C LEU A 166 12.51 5.11 -14.15
N VAL A 167 12.01 3.97 -13.69
CA VAL A 167 10.64 3.83 -13.16
C VAL A 167 10.71 3.84 -11.64
N LYS A 168 10.23 4.91 -11.02
CA LYS A 168 10.14 5.02 -9.57
C LYS A 168 8.79 4.49 -9.11
N VAL A 169 8.81 3.60 -8.10
CA VAL A 169 7.63 2.98 -7.51
C VAL A 169 7.53 3.27 -6.02
N MET A 170 6.33 3.15 -5.47
CA MET A 170 6.07 3.27 -4.05
C MET A 170 6.61 2.05 -3.27
N GLY A 171 6.36 1.98 -1.96
CA GLY A 171 6.76 0.90 -1.06
C GLY A 171 7.43 1.42 0.21
N ARG A 172 7.56 2.73 0.36
CA ARG A 172 8.22 3.39 1.51
C ARG A 172 9.64 2.88 1.75
N ARG A 173 9.84 2.07 2.79
CA ARG A 173 11.12 1.48 3.17
C ARG A 173 11.28 0.04 2.72
N CYS A 174 10.27 -0.52 2.05
CA CYS A 174 10.26 -1.87 1.52
C CYS A 174 10.43 -1.84 0.00
N GLY A 175 11.36 -2.64 -0.50
CA GLY A 175 11.67 -2.75 -1.92
C GLY A 175 10.82 -3.76 -2.68
N ASP A 176 9.85 -4.42 -2.05
CA ASP A 176 9.12 -5.55 -2.62
C ASP A 176 8.39 -5.20 -3.93
N ILE A 177 7.71 -4.04 -4.00
CA ILE A 177 7.03 -3.61 -5.25
C ILE A 177 8.06 -3.49 -6.38
N ALA A 178 9.21 -2.86 -6.13
CA ALA A 178 10.27 -2.70 -7.12
C ALA A 178 10.85 -4.05 -7.51
N LEU A 179 11.11 -4.92 -6.54
CA LEU A 179 11.72 -6.24 -6.74
C LEU A 179 10.82 -7.14 -7.60
N TYR A 180 9.58 -7.35 -7.17
CA TYR A 180 8.66 -8.23 -7.89
C TYR A 180 8.33 -7.71 -9.29
N SER A 181 8.00 -6.41 -9.40
CA SER A 181 7.69 -5.82 -10.69
C SER A 181 8.91 -5.73 -11.61
N GLY A 182 10.09 -5.47 -11.07
CA GLY A 182 11.32 -5.41 -11.84
C GLY A 182 11.73 -6.79 -12.39
N ILE A 183 11.69 -7.84 -11.57
CA ILE A 183 11.97 -9.21 -12.01
C ILE A 183 10.97 -9.66 -13.08
N CYS A 184 9.67 -9.55 -12.78
CA CYS A 184 8.62 -9.97 -13.71
C CYS A 184 8.58 -9.11 -14.98
N GLY A 185 8.90 -7.84 -14.88
CA GLY A 185 8.99 -6.90 -16.00
C GLY A 185 10.29 -6.99 -16.78
N GLY A 186 11.28 -7.81 -16.34
CA GLY A 186 12.57 -7.94 -16.99
C GLY A 186 13.38 -6.66 -16.98
N ALA A 187 13.40 -5.94 -15.85
CA ALA A 187 14.26 -4.79 -15.66
C ALA A 187 15.73 -5.22 -15.55
N GLU A 188 16.63 -4.44 -16.13
CA GLU A 188 18.07 -4.70 -16.04
C GLU A 188 18.63 -4.37 -14.66
N TYR A 189 18.08 -3.35 -14.00
CA TYR A 189 18.51 -2.92 -12.67
C TYR A 189 17.29 -2.68 -11.78
N ILE A 190 17.37 -3.17 -10.54
CA ILE A 190 16.33 -3.00 -9.52
C ILE A 190 17.02 -2.43 -8.29
N LEU A 191 16.66 -1.21 -7.91
CA LEU A 191 17.24 -0.48 -6.79
C LEU A 191 16.27 -0.50 -5.61
N VAL A 192 16.66 -1.20 -4.55
CA VAL A 192 15.84 -1.37 -3.34
C VAL A 192 16.60 -0.86 -2.11
N PRO A 193 15.91 -0.38 -1.07
CA PRO A 193 16.55 0.18 0.11
C PRO A 193 17.33 -0.86 0.95
N GLU A 194 16.97 -2.13 0.81
CA GLU A 194 17.57 -3.24 1.56
C GLU A 194 18.98 -3.62 1.08
N ILE A 195 19.32 -3.25 -0.17
CA ILE A 195 20.58 -3.65 -0.82
C ILE A 195 21.34 -2.41 -1.27
N PRO A 196 22.54 -2.16 -0.75
CA PRO A 196 23.40 -1.08 -1.26
C PRO A 196 23.73 -1.27 -2.75
N TYR A 197 23.75 -0.20 -3.51
CA TYR A 197 24.10 -0.20 -4.93
C TYR A 197 25.10 0.91 -5.27
N ASP A 198 25.89 0.67 -6.31
CA ASP A 198 26.80 1.66 -6.89
C ASP A 198 26.22 2.18 -8.21
N ILE A 199 25.69 3.39 -8.17
CA ILE A 199 25.06 4.01 -9.34
C ILE A 199 26.07 4.35 -10.44
N GLN A 200 27.35 4.60 -10.09
CA GLN A 200 28.38 4.87 -11.07
C GLN A 200 28.73 3.60 -11.84
N ALA A 201 28.89 2.47 -11.13
CA ALA A 201 29.11 1.18 -11.77
C ALA A 201 27.95 0.77 -12.69
N ILE A 202 26.70 1.02 -12.28
CA ILE A 202 25.52 0.79 -13.12
C ILE A 202 25.56 1.67 -14.38
N ALA A 203 25.88 2.95 -14.23
CA ALA A 203 25.96 3.87 -15.36
C ALA A 203 27.08 3.49 -16.37
N GLU A 204 28.22 3.01 -15.88
CA GLU A 204 29.29 2.49 -16.73
C GLU A 204 28.90 1.20 -17.46
N ASP A 205 28.14 0.30 -16.79
CA ASP A 205 27.65 -0.91 -17.41
C ASP A 205 26.62 -0.63 -18.51
N ILE A 206 25.71 0.33 -18.29
CA ILE A 206 24.80 0.84 -19.32
C ILE A 206 25.59 1.38 -20.51
N LYS A 207 26.67 2.13 -20.29
CA LYS A 207 27.55 2.64 -21.36
C LYS A 207 28.14 1.50 -22.17
N LYS A 208 28.74 0.51 -21.50
CA LYS A 208 29.32 -0.68 -22.15
C LYS A 208 28.29 -1.49 -22.92
N SER A 209 27.08 -1.60 -22.38
CA SER A 209 25.96 -2.29 -23.05
C SER A 209 25.53 -1.56 -24.32
N LYS A 210 25.50 -0.24 -24.31
CA LYS A 210 25.22 0.59 -25.47
C LYS A 210 26.27 0.43 -26.57
N GLU A 211 27.56 0.39 -26.20
CA GLU A 211 28.67 0.12 -27.13
C GLU A 211 28.57 -1.27 -27.81
N LYS A 212 27.92 -2.23 -27.15
CA LYS A 212 27.62 -3.57 -27.68
C LYS A 212 26.30 -3.66 -28.45
N GLY A 213 25.62 -2.53 -28.66
CA GLY A 213 24.38 -2.44 -29.44
C GLY A 213 23.08 -2.60 -28.63
N LYS A 214 23.12 -2.68 -27.30
CA LYS A 214 21.94 -2.65 -26.47
C LYS A 214 21.57 -1.18 -26.17
N THR A 215 20.52 -0.69 -26.76
CA THR A 215 20.16 0.73 -26.73
C THR A 215 19.13 1.12 -25.69
N SER A 216 18.42 0.14 -25.12
CA SER A 216 17.38 0.39 -24.11
C SER A 216 17.66 -0.37 -22.81
N ASN A 217 17.42 0.28 -21.67
CA ASN A 217 17.53 -0.31 -20.34
C ASN A 217 16.42 0.21 -19.42
N ILE A 218 15.92 -0.65 -18.56
CA ILE A 218 14.94 -0.31 -17.52
C ILE A 218 15.60 -0.39 -16.15
N ILE A 219 15.48 0.70 -15.40
CA ILE A 219 15.87 0.76 -13.99
C ILE A 219 14.58 0.93 -13.18
N VAL A 220 14.28 -0.01 -12.29
CA VAL A 220 13.17 0.13 -11.33
C VAL A 220 13.74 0.61 -10.01
N LEU A 221 13.23 1.72 -9.51
CA LEU A 221 13.67 2.36 -8.28
C LEU A 221 12.56 2.35 -7.23
N ALA A 222 12.79 1.66 -6.11
CA ALA A 222 11.95 1.84 -4.93
C ALA A 222 12.13 3.26 -4.37
N GLU A 223 11.07 3.92 -3.94
CA GLU A 223 11.12 5.31 -3.43
C GLU A 223 12.04 5.49 -2.23
N GLY A 224 12.23 4.44 -1.43
CA GLY A 224 13.11 4.43 -0.27
C GLY A 224 14.59 4.21 -0.61
N ALA A 225 14.92 3.84 -1.86
CA ALA A 225 16.29 3.51 -2.27
C ALA A 225 17.11 4.73 -2.70
N GLY A 226 16.48 5.83 -3.15
CA GLY A 226 17.25 7.00 -3.57
C GLY A 226 16.43 8.08 -4.25
N ASN A 227 17.14 9.14 -4.67
CA ASN A 227 16.56 10.27 -5.39
C ASN A 227 16.62 10.03 -6.90
N GLU A 228 15.48 10.02 -7.57
CA GLU A 228 15.37 9.75 -9.00
C GLU A 228 16.09 10.78 -9.88
N GLN A 229 16.17 12.04 -9.44
CA GLN A 229 16.84 13.09 -10.23
C GLN A 229 18.37 12.98 -10.15
N GLU A 230 18.91 12.60 -9.00
CA GLU A 230 20.34 12.31 -8.82
C GLU A 230 20.74 11.10 -9.66
N ILE A 231 20.00 10.01 -9.57
CA ILE A 231 20.22 8.78 -10.36
C ILE A 231 20.18 9.09 -11.84
N LYS A 232 19.13 9.80 -12.30
CA LYS A 232 19.02 10.26 -13.70
C LYS A 232 20.24 11.03 -14.15
N THR A 233 20.68 11.99 -13.34
CA THR A 233 21.82 12.86 -13.68
C THR A 233 23.11 12.05 -13.85
N ILE A 234 23.42 11.19 -12.88
CA ILE A 234 24.63 10.35 -12.89
C ILE A 234 24.61 9.40 -14.10
N VAL A 235 23.50 8.70 -14.31
CA VAL A 235 23.35 7.76 -15.43
C VAL A 235 23.48 8.51 -16.77
N SER A 236 22.81 9.66 -16.94
CA SER A 236 22.89 10.42 -18.18
C SER A 236 24.30 10.93 -18.49
N VAL A 237 25.02 11.45 -17.48
CA VAL A 237 26.36 12.02 -17.65
C VAL A 237 27.38 10.94 -18.01
N ILE A 238 27.35 9.80 -17.32
CA ILE A 238 28.36 8.73 -17.49
C ILE A 238 28.07 7.91 -18.75
N SER A 239 26.81 7.50 -18.96
CA SER A 239 26.44 6.63 -20.09
C SER A 239 26.19 7.38 -21.40
N GLY A 240 25.98 8.69 -21.36
CA GLY A 240 25.53 9.48 -22.52
C GLY A 240 24.15 9.07 -23.04
N ALA A 241 23.33 8.42 -22.22
CA ALA A 241 21.99 8.00 -22.60
C ALA A 241 20.93 9.06 -22.25
N ASP A 242 19.84 9.12 -23.03
CA ASP A 242 18.65 9.91 -22.71
C ASP A 242 17.83 9.15 -21.64
N VAL A 243 17.91 9.59 -20.38
CA VAL A 243 17.20 8.96 -19.27
C VAL A 243 15.85 9.63 -19.03
N LYS A 244 14.78 8.87 -19.14
CA LYS A 244 13.42 9.33 -18.83
C LYS A 244 12.96 8.78 -17.49
N VAL A 245 12.48 9.66 -16.62
CA VAL A 245 11.91 9.30 -15.31
C VAL A 245 10.41 9.21 -15.43
N THR A 246 9.87 8.10 -14.95
CA THR A 246 8.43 7.89 -14.76
C THR A 246 8.18 7.55 -13.29
N THR A 247 7.45 8.40 -12.59
CA THR A 247 7.08 8.14 -11.19
C THR A 247 5.67 7.59 -11.15
N LEU A 248 5.56 6.33 -10.71
CA LEU A 248 4.29 5.67 -10.46
C LEU A 248 3.92 5.92 -8.99
N GLY A 249 3.05 6.90 -8.75
CA GLY A 249 2.57 7.25 -7.44
C GLY A 249 1.22 6.59 -7.12
N HIS A 250 0.22 7.40 -6.80
CA HIS A 250 -1.12 6.94 -6.40
C HIS A 250 -1.99 6.50 -7.59
N ILE A 251 -1.62 5.42 -8.28
CA ILE A 251 -2.32 4.87 -9.45
C ILE A 251 -2.90 3.48 -9.18
#